data_d576b5dedbfa36acafda34ee5569bc03
#
_entry.id   d576b5dedbfa36acafda34ee5569bc03
#
_cell.length_a   1.000
_cell.length_b   1.000
_cell.length_c   1.000
_cell.angle_alpha   90.00
_cell.angle_beta   90.00
_cell.angle_gamma   90.00
#
_symmetry.space_group_name_H-M   'P 1'
#
loop_
_entity.id
_entity.type
_entity.pdbx_description
1 polymer ?
#
loop_
_entity_poly.entity_id
_entity_poly.type
_entity_poly.pdbx_seq_one_letter_code
_entity_poly.pdbx_strand_id
1 'polypeptide(L)'
;MKHLLDNPVWEALATEDARLNCGSEVVRYFAEDVSPFVGMRLWDDHDLAMLEKELPVDRNFSVMIANQVRIPACFEIVFTTPLYQMVCTSFHPIFNSSLIMRSLVKEDVPAMLALTSLTKPGPFSQRTIDFGHYIGIVEGNNLLAMAGERLHIKGYTEVSAVCTDPAHLGKGYASHLMSHACETVIQRGDIPFLHVRQDNTRAIAKYEHLGFSIRSAFYFAVIKRKG
;
A
#
# COMPACT_ATOMS: atom_id res chain seq x y z
N MET A 1 14.03 -12.00 -16.81
CA MET A 1 13.06 -12.49 -15.80
C MET A 1 12.26 -11.28 -15.33
N LYS A 2 10.95 -11.37 -15.17
CA LYS A 2 10.14 -10.33 -14.52
C LYS A 2 10.56 -10.23 -13.04
N HIS A 3 10.70 -9.03 -12.52
CA HIS A 3 10.97 -8.81 -11.09
C HIS A 3 9.68 -9.04 -10.28
N LEU A 4 9.77 -9.62 -9.07
CA LEU A 4 8.60 -9.88 -8.22
C LEU A 4 7.77 -8.60 -7.97
N LEU A 5 8.45 -7.48 -7.77
CA LEU A 5 7.79 -6.19 -7.56
C LEU A 5 7.12 -5.59 -8.81
N ASP A 6 7.19 -6.21 -9.99
CA ASP A 6 6.47 -5.72 -11.19
C ASP A 6 4.96 -5.98 -11.11
N ASN A 7 4.55 -6.98 -10.32
CA ASN A 7 3.15 -7.35 -10.11
C ASN A 7 2.86 -7.60 -8.62
N PRO A 8 3.01 -6.58 -7.78
CA PRO A 8 3.11 -6.75 -6.33
C PRO A 8 1.84 -7.30 -5.68
N VAL A 9 0.66 -6.98 -6.19
CA VAL A 9 -0.61 -7.48 -5.66
C VAL A 9 -0.74 -8.98 -5.88
N TRP A 10 -0.42 -9.45 -7.09
CA TRP A 10 -0.42 -10.88 -7.42
C TRP A 10 0.60 -11.64 -6.55
N GLU A 11 1.83 -11.15 -6.48
CA GLU A 11 2.90 -11.83 -5.74
C GLU A 11 2.59 -11.92 -4.24
N ALA A 12 2.08 -10.84 -3.64
CA ALA A 12 1.67 -10.84 -2.24
C ALA A 12 0.59 -11.89 -1.96
N LEU A 13 -0.50 -11.89 -2.74
CA LEU A 13 -1.61 -12.83 -2.59
C LEU A 13 -1.28 -14.26 -3.05
N ALA A 14 -0.19 -14.45 -3.80
CA ALA A 14 0.33 -15.77 -4.17
C ALA A 14 1.24 -16.36 -3.09
N THR A 15 1.80 -15.53 -2.19
CA THR A 15 2.82 -15.94 -1.23
C THR A 15 2.48 -15.51 0.20
N GLU A 16 3.06 -14.45 0.69
CA GLU A 16 3.05 -14.09 2.12
C GLU A 16 1.65 -13.64 2.62
N ASP A 17 0.86 -12.99 1.75
CA ASP A 17 -0.51 -12.57 2.07
C ASP A 17 -1.60 -13.53 1.57
N ALA A 18 -1.24 -14.76 1.21
CA ALA A 18 -2.19 -15.76 0.68
C ALA A 18 -3.42 -15.98 1.57
N ARG A 19 -3.29 -15.81 2.88
CA ARG A 19 -4.40 -15.86 3.85
C ARG A 19 -5.48 -14.79 3.64
N LEU A 20 -5.16 -13.71 2.94
CA LEU A 20 -6.07 -12.60 2.65
C LEU A 20 -6.70 -12.70 1.25
N ASN A 21 -6.35 -13.73 0.47
CA ASN A 21 -6.89 -13.91 -0.87
C ASN A 21 -8.33 -14.41 -0.83
N CYS A 22 -9.23 -13.70 -1.52
CA CYS A 22 -10.62 -14.08 -1.74
C CYS A 22 -10.88 -14.60 -3.17
N GLY A 23 -9.87 -14.56 -4.05
CA GLY A 23 -9.98 -14.96 -5.45
C GLY A 23 -9.48 -16.38 -5.71
N SER A 24 -9.32 -16.68 -7.00
CA SER A 24 -8.86 -17.98 -7.53
C SER A 24 -7.32 -18.03 -7.68
N GLU A 25 -6.87 -19.06 -8.44
CA GLU A 25 -5.46 -19.15 -8.86
C GLU A 25 -5.13 -18.25 -10.07
N VAL A 26 -6.12 -17.62 -10.69
CA VAL A 26 -5.94 -16.74 -11.86
C VAL A 26 -6.19 -15.29 -11.50
N VAL A 27 -7.24 -15.00 -10.75
CA VAL A 27 -7.62 -13.66 -10.31
C VAL A 27 -7.58 -13.62 -8.79
N ARG A 28 -6.70 -12.82 -8.22
CA ARG A 28 -6.51 -12.68 -6.78
C ARG A 28 -6.91 -11.30 -6.32
N TYR A 29 -7.69 -11.23 -5.26
CA TYR A 29 -8.15 -9.97 -4.68
C TYR A 29 -8.41 -10.11 -3.19
N PHE A 30 -8.42 -8.98 -2.50
CA PHE A 30 -8.72 -8.91 -1.07
C PHE A 30 -10.22 -8.75 -0.81
N ALA A 31 -10.67 -9.10 0.37
CA ALA A 31 -11.99 -8.70 0.85
C ALA A 31 -12.11 -7.17 0.83
N GLU A 32 -13.31 -6.66 0.61
CA GLU A 32 -13.58 -5.22 0.43
C GLU A 32 -13.17 -4.38 1.63
N ASP A 33 -13.40 -4.93 2.82
CA ASP A 33 -13.05 -4.31 4.10
C ASP A 33 -11.55 -4.41 4.45
N VAL A 34 -10.75 -5.15 3.67
CA VAL A 34 -9.29 -5.23 3.79
C VAL A 34 -8.62 -4.28 2.80
N SER A 35 -8.88 -4.44 1.50
CA SER A 35 -8.22 -3.66 0.45
C SER A 35 -8.95 -3.77 -0.89
N PRO A 36 -8.96 -2.74 -1.74
CA PRO A 36 -9.58 -2.78 -3.06
C PRO A 36 -8.69 -3.43 -4.13
N PHE A 37 -7.48 -3.89 -3.82
CA PHE A 37 -6.55 -4.34 -4.84
C PHE A 37 -6.93 -5.68 -5.46
N VAL A 38 -6.66 -5.79 -6.78
CA VAL A 38 -6.77 -7.01 -7.57
C VAL A 38 -5.50 -7.20 -8.40
N GLY A 39 -5.07 -8.44 -8.54
CA GLY A 39 -3.94 -8.85 -9.36
C GLY A 39 -4.23 -10.12 -10.16
N MET A 40 -3.59 -10.22 -11.32
CA MET A 40 -3.61 -11.41 -12.17
C MET A 40 -2.18 -11.76 -12.55
N ARG A 41 -1.94 -13.04 -12.86
CA ARG A 41 -0.59 -13.54 -13.11
C ARG A 41 0.04 -12.95 -14.38
N LEU A 42 -0.66 -13.01 -15.52
CA LEU A 42 -0.11 -12.65 -16.84
C LEU A 42 -0.76 -11.42 -17.47
N TRP A 43 -2.00 -11.10 -17.12
CA TRP A 43 -2.81 -10.04 -17.75
C TRP A 43 -3.04 -10.26 -19.26
N ASP A 44 -3.05 -11.52 -19.70
CA ASP A 44 -3.38 -11.92 -21.06
C ASP A 44 -4.91 -12.05 -21.28
N ASP A 45 -5.33 -12.43 -22.48
CA ASP A 45 -6.76 -12.56 -22.82
C ASP A 45 -7.48 -13.59 -21.96
N HIS A 46 -6.81 -14.66 -21.56
CA HIS A 46 -7.37 -15.67 -20.66
C HIS A 46 -7.62 -15.09 -19.28
N ASP A 47 -6.62 -14.45 -18.69
CA ASP A 47 -6.71 -13.84 -17.35
C ASP A 47 -7.76 -12.72 -17.34
N LEU A 48 -7.87 -11.93 -18.42
CA LEU A 48 -8.87 -10.86 -18.55
C LEU A 48 -10.31 -11.41 -18.62
N ALA A 49 -10.52 -12.55 -19.28
CA ALA A 49 -11.82 -13.21 -19.29
C ALA A 49 -12.21 -13.76 -17.91
N MET A 50 -11.23 -14.24 -17.15
CA MET A 50 -11.45 -14.68 -15.76
C MET A 50 -11.71 -13.49 -14.83
N LEU A 51 -11.03 -12.34 -15.02
CA LEU A 51 -11.31 -11.12 -14.28
C LEU A 51 -12.78 -10.70 -14.41
N GLU A 52 -13.32 -10.72 -15.64
CA GLU A 52 -14.72 -10.42 -15.89
C GLU A 52 -15.67 -11.38 -15.17
N LYS A 53 -15.34 -12.67 -15.18
CA LYS A 53 -16.18 -13.70 -14.58
C LYS A 53 -16.19 -13.70 -13.06
N GLU A 54 -15.02 -13.45 -12.44
CA GLU A 54 -14.81 -13.71 -11.02
C GLU A 54 -14.98 -12.48 -10.14
N LEU A 55 -14.74 -11.25 -10.66
CA LEU A 55 -14.85 -10.08 -9.80
C LEU A 55 -16.31 -9.78 -9.42
N PRO A 56 -16.56 -9.50 -8.13
CA PRO A 56 -17.85 -8.98 -7.67
C PRO A 56 -18.27 -7.71 -8.44
N VAL A 57 -19.59 -7.56 -8.68
CA VAL A 57 -20.14 -6.48 -9.54
C VAL A 57 -20.34 -5.16 -8.81
N ASP A 58 -20.49 -5.17 -7.49
CA ASP A 58 -21.00 -4.02 -6.72
C ASP A 58 -19.91 -3.20 -6.03
N ARG A 59 -18.64 -3.37 -6.42
CA ARG A 59 -17.52 -2.65 -5.81
C ARG A 59 -16.47 -2.20 -6.82
N ASN A 60 -15.67 -1.22 -6.39
CA ASN A 60 -14.50 -0.80 -7.15
C ASN A 60 -13.28 -1.68 -6.83
N PHE A 61 -12.44 -1.89 -7.84
CA PHE A 61 -11.15 -2.55 -7.68
C PHE A 61 -10.01 -1.64 -8.11
N SER A 62 -8.86 -1.83 -7.49
CA SER A 62 -7.64 -1.08 -7.82
C SER A 62 -6.63 -2.01 -8.47
N VAL A 63 -6.20 -1.66 -9.67
CA VAL A 63 -5.09 -2.30 -10.39
C VAL A 63 -3.82 -1.51 -10.15
N MET A 64 -2.74 -2.18 -9.78
CA MET A 64 -1.43 -1.56 -9.53
C MET A 64 -0.32 -2.46 -10.08
N ILE A 65 0.29 -2.06 -11.20
CA ILE A 65 1.25 -2.89 -11.95
C ILE A 65 2.30 -2.03 -12.68
N ALA A 66 3.49 -2.58 -12.90
CA ALA A 66 4.61 -1.86 -13.53
C ALA A 66 4.36 -1.42 -14.98
N ASN A 67 3.48 -2.11 -15.72
CA ASN A 67 3.16 -1.76 -17.10
C ASN A 67 1.66 -1.48 -17.23
N GLN A 68 1.31 -0.57 -18.13
CA GLN A 68 -0.09 -0.36 -18.45
C GLN A 68 -0.68 -1.63 -19.08
N VAL A 69 -1.81 -2.06 -18.54
CA VAL A 69 -2.52 -3.25 -18.99
C VAL A 69 -3.83 -2.86 -19.67
N ARG A 70 -4.33 -3.73 -20.53
CA ARG A 70 -5.65 -3.59 -21.12
C ARG A 70 -6.71 -3.86 -20.04
N ILE A 71 -7.67 -2.97 -19.90
CA ILE A 71 -8.86 -3.18 -19.07
C ILE A 71 -10.00 -3.64 -19.99
N PRO A 72 -10.68 -4.76 -19.69
CA PRO A 72 -11.80 -5.25 -20.51
C PRO A 72 -12.94 -4.23 -20.63
N ALA A 73 -13.65 -4.23 -21.77
CA ALA A 73 -14.70 -3.26 -22.07
C ALA A 73 -15.91 -3.32 -21.11
N CYS A 74 -16.09 -4.43 -20.39
CA CYS A 74 -17.09 -4.61 -19.35
C CYS A 74 -16.78 -3.83 -18.06
N PHE A 75 -15.57 -3.28 -17.93
CA PHE A 75 -15.21 -2.38 -16.84
C PHE A 75 -15.15 -0.93 -17.33
N GLU A 76 -15.51 0.00 -16.48
CA GLU A 76 -15.19 1.41 -16.62
C GLU A 76 -13.93 1.73 -15.80
N ILE A 77 -13.10 2.62 -16.31
CA ILE A 77 -11.98 3.19 -15.57
C ILE A 77 -12.49 4.44 -14.86
N VAL A 78 -12.64 4.36 -13.55
CA VAL A 78 -13.15 5.47 -12.71
C VAL A 78 -12.12 6.59 -12.66
N PHE A 79 -10.85 6.25 -12.42
CA PHE A 79 -9.71 7.17 -12.56
C PHE A 79 -8.39 6.40 -12.70
N THR A 80 -7.37 7.10 -13.15
CA THR A 80 -5.98 6.63 -13.18
C THR A 80 -5.05 7.64 -12.53
N THR A 81 -3.94 7.16 -11.99
CA THR A 81 -2.86 8.03 -11.51
C THR A 81 -1.51 7.35 -11.69
N PRO A 82 -0.49 8.06 -12.21
CA PRO A 82 0.85 7.50 -12.31
C PRO A 82 1.50 7.45 -10.93
N LEU A 83 2.12 6.32 -10.61
CA LEU A 83 2.89 6.12 -9.39
C LEU A 83 4.36 5.87 -9.72
N TYR A 84 5.23 6.14 -8.74
CA TYR A 84 6.53 5.51 -8.64
C TYR A 84 6.48 4.39 -7.62
N GLN A 85 7.12 3.28 -7.93
CA GLN A 85 7.54 2.31 -6.94
C GLN A 85 8.97 2.65 -6.53
N MET A 86 9.18 2.82 -5.23
CA MET A 86 10.49 3.10 -4.65
C MET A 86 10.91 1.95 -3.75
N VAL A 87 12.20 1.64 -3.73
CA VAL A 87 12.80 0.56 -2.94
C VAL A 87 13.90 1.16 -2.06
N CYS A 88 13.97 0.74 -0.81
CA CYS A 88 15.01 1.19 0.13
C CYS A 88 16.32 0.44 -0.16
N THR A 89 17.23 1.10 -0.85
CA THR A 89 18.53 0.52 -1.27
C THR A 89 19.68 0.87 -0.30
N SER A 90 19.52 1.94 0.49
CA SER A 90 20.54 2.39 1.44
C SER A 90 19.84 3.11 2.59
N PHE A 91 19.47 2.38 3.62
CA PHE A 91 18.66 2.91 4.72
C PHE A 91 19.41 3.95 5.57
N HIS A 92 18.84 5.15 5.65
CA HIS A 92 19.34 6.27 6.46
C HIS A 92 18.25 6.70 7.46
N PRO A 93 18.16 6.08 8.65
CA PRO A 93 17.08 6.35 9.58
C PRO A 93 17.13 7.75 10.17
N ILE A 94 15.95 8.32 10.42
CA ILE A 94 15.77 9.58 11.13
C ILE A 94 14.96 9.28 12.37
N PHE A 95 15.66 9.17 13.51
CA PHE A 95 15.02 8.99 14.81
C PHE A 95 14.96 10.29 15.60
N ASN A 96 13.84 10.49 16.28
CA ASN A 96 13.65 11.57 17.23
C ASN A 96 13.26 10.97 18.59
N SER A 97 14.20 10.92 19.51
CA SER A 97 14.04 10.31 20.84
C SER A 97 12.97 10.99 21.72
N SER A 98 12.55 12.22 21.38
CA SER A 98 11.47 12.90 22.08
C SER A 98 10.06 12.45 21.63
N LEU A 99 9.97 11.71 20.53
CA LEU A 99 8.69 11.23 20.01
C LEU A 99 8.40 9.81 20.53
N ILE A 100 7.27 9.71 21.22
CA ILE A 100 6.78 8.42 21.72
C ILE A 100 5.79 7.87 20.69
N MET A 101 6.04 6.66 20.24
CA MET A 101 5.13 5.90 19.39
C MET A 101 4.73 4.58 20.04
N ARG A 102 3.64 4.00 19.60
CA ARG A 102 3.20 2.66 20.01
C ARG A 102 2.65 1.86 18.84
N SER A 103 2.58 0.56 19.02
CA SER A 103 1.83 -0.29 18.10
C SER A 103 0.34 0.09 18.15
N LEU A 104 -0.29 0.07 16.97
CA LEU A 104 -1.74 0.24 16.83
C LEU A 104 -2.38 -1.14 16.76
N VAL A 105 -3.53 -1.26 17.40
CA VAL A 105 -4.30 -2.50 17.55
C VAL A 105 -5.72 -2.33 17.01
N LYS A 106 -6.53 -3.39 17.00
CA LYS A 106 -7.88 -3.34 16.43
C LYS A 106 -8.78 -2.26 17.06
N GLU A 107 -8.57 -1.98 18.31
CA GLU A 107 -9.27 -0.94 19.06
C GLU A 107 -8.97 0.49 18.54
N ASP A 108 -7.84 0.66 17.85
CA ASP A 108 -7.43 1.94 17.26
C ASP A 108 -8.06 2.18 15.86
N VAL A 109 -8.67 1.17 15.25
CA VAL A 109 -9.20 1.26 13.87
C VAL A 109 -10.12 2.47 13.66
N PRO A 110 -11.03 2.84 14.57
CA PRO A 110 -11.82 4.05 14.40
C PRO A 110 -10.98 5.33 14.26
N ALA A 111 -9.91 5.48 15.04
CA ALA A 111 -8.99 6.62 14.97
C ALA A 111 -8.14 6.58 13.68
N MET A 112 -7.71 5.39 13.25
CA MET A 112 -6.98 5.19 11.99
C MET A 112 -7.85 5.56 10.78
N LEU A 113 -9.12 5.15 10.76
CA LEU A 113 -10.09 5.54 9.72
C LEU A 113 -10.34 7.04 9.70
N ALA A 114 -10.49 7.68 10.85
CA ALA A 114 -10.64 9.13 10.93
C ALA A 114 -9.43 9.85 10.35
N LEU A 115 -8.21 9.44 10.73
CA LEU A 115 -6.98 10.04 10.23
C LEU A 115 -6.79 9.82 8.72
N THR A 116 -7.07 8.62 8.20
CA THR A 116 -6.96 8.32 6.77
C THR A 116 -8.03 9.01 5.94
N SER A 117 -9.23 9.19 6.46
CA SER A 117 -10.29 9.98 5.82
C SER A 117 -9.89 11.44 5.64
N LEU A 118 -9.21 12.01 6.65
CA LEU A 118 -8.71 13.38 6.64
C LEU A 118 -7.52 13.58 5.70
N THR A 119 -6.58 12.62 5.67
CA THR A 119 -5.27 12.76 5.01
C THR A 119 -5.18 12.08 3.65
N LYS A 120 -6.05 11.12 3.37
CA LYS A 120 -6.15 10.34 2.11
C LYS A 120 -4.79 9.77 1.63
N PRO A 121 -4.07 9.01 2.46
CA PRO A 121 -2.76 8.45 2.12
C PRO A 121 -2.83 7.34 1.07
N GLY A 122 -4.02 6.84 0.77
CA GLY A 122 -4.34 5.72 -0.10
C GLY A 122 -5.52 4.91 0.44
N PRO A 123 -5.89 3.80 -0.19
CA PRO A 123 -6.97 2.96 0.30
C PRO A 123 -6.71 2.46 1.73
N PHE A 124 -7.68 2.68 2.61
CA PHE A 124 -7.67 2.21 3.99
C PHE A 124 -9.10 1.87 4.41
N SER A 125 -9.34 0.67 4.90
CA SER A 125 -10.64 0.12 5.28
C SER A 125 -10.59 -0.48 6.68
N GLN A 126 -11.73 -0.98 7.15
CA GLN A 126 -11.91 -1.42 8.53
C GLN A 126 -10.97 -2.56 8.96
N ARG A 127 -10.61 -3.44 8.01
CA ARG A 127 -9.70 -4.56 8.24
C ARG A 127 -8.33 -4.42 7.56
N THR A 128 -7.99 -3.22 7.06
CA THR A 128 -6.65 -2.97 6.51
C THR A 128 -5.55 -3.23 7.56
N ILE A 129 -5.87 -3.09 8.84
CA ILE A 129 -4.96 -3.46 9.95
C ILE A 129 -4.56 -4.95 9.94
N ASP A 130 -5.32 -5.83 9.26
CA ASP A 130 -5.00 -7.26 9.14
C ASP A 130 -3.72 -7.54 8.32
N PHE A 131 -3.20 -6.56 7.56
CA PHE A 131 -1.85 -6.66 7.00
C PHE A 131 -0.77 -6.72 8.09
N GLY A 132 -0.96 -6.02 9.21
CA GLY A 132 -0.08 -6.06 10.40
C GLY A 132 0.87 -4.86 10.52
N HIS A 133 1.54 -4.81 11.68
CA HIS A 133 2.63 -3.88 12.00
C HIS A 133 2.32 -2.39 11.79
N TYR A 134 1.17 -1.94 12.28
CA TYR A 134 0.84 -0.52 12.32
C TYR A 134 1.41 0.12 13.59
N ILE A 135 2.01 1.30 13.44
CA ILE A 135 2.55 2.12 14.52
C ILE A 135 2.00 3.54 14.43
N GLY A 136 1.85 4.20 15.56
CA GLY A 136 1.31 5.55 15.60
C GLY A 136 1.89 6.41 16.72
N ILE A 137 1.85 7.73 16.51
CA ILE A 137 2.08 8.74 17.53
C ILE A 137 0.73 9.19 18.06
N VAL A 138 0.53 9.01 19.37
CA VAL A 138 -0.75 9.27 20.04
C VAL A 138 -0.54 10.28 21.16
N GLU A 139 -1.43 11.24 21.26
CA GLU A 139 -1.48 12.22 22.36
C GLU A 139 -2.87 12.21 22.99
N GLY A 140 -2.96 11.77 24.23
CA GLY A 140 -4.24 11.47 24.86
C GLY A 140 -5.00 10.39 24.06
N ASN A 141 -6.19 10.72 23.56
CA ASN A 141 -7.01 9.84 22.72
C ASN A 141 -6.87 10.11 21.22
N ASN A 142 -5.98 11.04 20.82
CA ASN A 142 -5.86 11.47 19.44
C ASN A 142 -4.70 10.77 18.74
N LEU A 143 -4.95 10.09 17.63
CA LEU A 143 -3.93 9.55 16.73
C LEU A 143 -3.45 10.69 15.82
N LEU A 144 -2.22 11.16 16.03
CA LEU A 144 -1.65 12.31 15.32
C LEU A 144 -0.94 11.93 14.02
N ALA A 145 -0.34 10.75 13.99
CA ALA A 145 0.34 10.22 12.80
C ALA A 145 0.41 8.70 12.89
N MET A 146 0.46 8.04 11.73
CA MET A 146 0.68 6.61 11.66
C MET A 146 1.49 6.21 10.43
N ALA A 147 2.04 5.00 10.48
CA ALA A 147 2.58 4.24 9.36
C ALA A 147 2.29 2.76 9.60
N GLY A 148 2.30 1.96 8.55
CA GLY A 148 2.09 0.52 8.65
C GLY A 148 2.58 -0.22 7.43
N GLU A 149 2.32 -1.52 7.40
CA GLU A 149 2.66 -2.40 6.30
C GLU A 149 1.42 -2.73 5.46
N ARG A 150 1.65 -3.14 4.20
CA ARG A 150 0.56 -3.52 3.30
C ARG A 150 0.88 -4.83 2.57
N LEU A 151 1.58 -4.80 1.45
CA LEU A 151 1.86 -5.98 0.65
C LEU A 151 3.16 -6.66 1.13
N HIS A 152 3.07 -7.93 1.49
CA HIS A 152 4.19 -8.76 1.85
C HIS A 152 4.52 -9.71 0.69
N ILE A 153 5.73 -9.60 0.17
CA ILE A 153 6.23 -10.36 -0.97
C ILE A 153 7.56 -10.96 -0.54
N LYS A 154 7.87 -12.16 -0.98
CA LYS A 154 9.11 -12.83 -0.61
C LYS A 154 10.33 -11.91 -0.72
N GLY A 155 10.93 -11.56 0.41
CA GLY A 155 12.08 -10.66 0.52
C GLY A 155 11.75 -9.17 0.42
N TYR A 156 10.47 -8.77 0.39
CA TYR A 156 10.04 -7.38 0.29
C TYR A 156 8.78 -7.13 1.10
N THR A 157 8.73 -6.02 1.82
CA THR A 157 7.53 -5.56 2.54
C THR A 157 7.20 -4.11 2.20
N GLU A 158 5.96 -3.82 1.86
CA GLU A 158 5.51 -2.48 1.52
C GLU A 158 5.19 -1.66 2.76
N VAL A 159 5.87 -0.53 2.92
CA VAL A 159 5.51 0.50 3.91
C VAL A 159 4.42 1.39 3.33
N SER A 160 3.32 1.52 4.03
CA SER A 160 2.10 2.18 3.56
C SER A 160 1.40 2.97 4.66
N ALA A 161 0.28 3.62 4.31
CA ALA A 161 -0.58 4.39 5.22
C ALA A 161 0.18 5.47 6.03
N VAL A 162 1.29 5.98 5.49
CA VAL A 162 2.08 7.03 6.13
C VAL A 162 1.31 8.33 6.07
N CYS A 163 0.80 8.78 7.20
CA CYS A 163 0.05 10.02 7.26
C CYS A 163 0.21 10.73 8.61
N THR A 164 0.00 12.04 8.59
CA THR A 164 0.08 12.92 9.76
C THR A 164 -1.08 13.88 9.71
N ASP A 165 -1.75 14.07 10.84
CA ASP A 165 -2.80 15.08 11.00
C ASP A 165 -2.31 16.45 10.50
N PRO A 166 -3.08 17.16 9.64
CA PRO A 166 -2.70 18.45 9.09
C PRO A 166 -2.29 19.49 10.14
N ALA A 167 -2.89 19.48 11.33
CA ALA A 167 -2.53 20.38 12.43
C ALA A 167 -1.16 20.07 13.05
N HIS A 168 -0.56 18.91 12.73
CA HIS A 168 0.70 18.42 13.30
C HIS A 168 1.80 18.25 12.26
N LEU A 169 1.64 18.84 11.07
CA LEU A 169 2.66 18.80 10.01
C LEU A 169 3.92 19.57 10.44
N GLY A 170 5.06 19.19 9.88
CA GLY A 170 6.36 19.83 10.14
C GLY A 170 7.08 19.35 11.39
N LYS A 171 6.46 18.52 12.24
CA LYS A 171 7.04 18.00 13.49
C LYS A 171 7.93 16.75 13.32
N GLY A 172 8.16 16.29 12.09
CA GLY A 172 9.01 15.13 11.80
C GLY A 172 8.35 13.75 12.00
N TYR A 173 7.06 13.70 12.36
CA TYR A 173 6.35 12.46 12.68
C TYR A 173 6.43 11.40 11.59
N ALA A 174 6.15 11.78 10.33
CA ALA A 174 6.21 10.85 9.22
C ALA A 174 7.60 10.22 9.01
N SER A 175 8.67 11.02 9.09
CA SER A 175 10.04 10.51 8.94
C SER A 175 10.44 9.58 10.09
N HIS A 176 10.02 9.88 11.30
CA HIS A 176 10.27 9.04 12.48
C HIS A 176 9.54 7.69 12.35
N LEU A 177 8.24 7.70 12.04
CA LEU A 177 7.45 6.48 11.85
C LEU A 177 7.94 5.63 10.67
N MET A 178 8.28 6.28 9.54
CA MET A 178 8.89 5.60 8.39
C MET A 178 10.19 4.90 8.76
N SER A 179 11.07 5.57 9.54
CA SER A 179 12.33 4.98 9.98
C SER A 179 12.10 3.73 10.82
N HIS A 180 11.15 3.76 11.75
CA HIS A 180 10.82 2.59 12.56
C HIS A 180 10.17 1.46 11.75
N ALA A 181 9.25 1.79 10.84
CA ALA A 181 8.65 0.78 9.96
C ALA A 181 9.71 0.10 9.08
N CYS A 182 10.59 0.89 8.43
CA CYS A 182 11.68 0.35 7.63
C CYS A 182 12.66 -0.49 8.45
N GLU A 183 13.03 -0.03 9.64
CA GLU A 183 13.93 -0.78 10.54
C GLU A 183 13.33 -2.14 10.91
N THR A 184 12.03 -2.20 11.24
CA THR A 184 11.33 -3.44 11.56
C THR A 184 11.33 -4.40 10.36
N VAL A 185 11.07 -3.89 9.16
CA VAL A 185 11.11 -4.68 7.91
C VAL A 185 12.52 -5.24 7.67
N ILE A 186 13.57 -4.43 7.80
CA ILE A 186 14.96 -4.82 7.59
C ILE A 186 15.39 -5.86 8.63
N GLN A 187 15.00 -5.71 9.89
CA GLN A 187 15.31 -6.67 10.95
C GLN A 187 14.71 -8.06 10.71
N ARG A 188 13.61 -8.15 9.95
CA ARG A 188 13.03 -9.43 9.51
C ARG A 188 13.72 -10.01 8.27
N GLY A 189 14.67 -9.29 7.67
CA GLY A 189 15.39 -9.73 6.48
C GLY A 189 14.75 -9.30 5.16
N ASP A 190 13.71 -8.48 5.19
CA ASP A 190 13.04 -7.96 4.01
C ASP A 190 13.58 -6.59 3.59
N ILE A 191 13.35 -6.23 2.33
CA ILE A 191 13.67 -4.92 1.77
C ILE A 191 12.39 -4.06 1.77
N PRO A 192 12.38 -2.89 2.44
CA PRO A 192 11.26 -1.99 2.40
C PRO A 192 11.04 -1.42 1.00
N PHE A 193 9.79 -1.40 0.54
CA PHE A 193 9.40 -0.68 -0.67
C PHE A 193 8.12 0.13 -0.42
N LEU A 194 7.75 0.99 -1.33
CA LEU A 194 6.54 1.79 -1.28
C LEU A 194 6.06 2.20 -2.68
N HIS A 195 4.82 2.65 -2.76
CA HIS A 195 4.30 3.34 -3.92
C HIS A 195 3.92 4.77 -3.55
N VAL A 196 4.24 5.71 -4.44
CA VAL A 196 3.97 7.14 -4.25
C VAL A 196 3.49 7.75 -5.56
N ARG A 197 2.55 8.68 -5.50
CA ARG A 197 2.12 9.44 -6.69
C ARG A 197 3.30 10.24 -7.25
N GLN A 198 3.44 10.24 -8.58
CA GLN A 198 4.55 10.93 -9.24
C GLN A 198 4.56 12.45 -9.00
N ASP A 199 3.38 13.04 -8.75
CA ASP A 199 3.23 14.47 -8.45
C ASP A 199 3.50 14.82 -6.97
N ASN A 200 3.66 13.84 -6.09
CA ASN A 200 3.97 14.08 -4.66
C ASN A 200 5.47 14.23 -4.43
N THR A 201 6.05 15.28 -5.04
CA THR A 201 7.49 15.57 -4.97
C THR A 201 8.02 15.74 -3.55
N ARG A 202 7.19 16.28 -2.64
CA ARG A 202 7.54 16.43 -1.23
C ARG A 202 7.73 15.08 -0.52
N ALA A 203 6.88 14.10 -0.79
CA ALA A 203 7.02 12.76 -0.21
C ALA A 203 8.21 12.03 -0.84
N ILE A 204 8.37 12.11 -2.17
CA ILE A 204 9.49 11.51 -2.90
C ILE A 204 10.83 11.97 -2.29
N ALA A 205 11.04 13.28 -2.14
CA ALA A 205 12.27 13.82 -1.57
C ALA A 205 12.53 13.31 -0.13
N LYS A 206 11.49 13.11 0.69
CA LYS A 206 11.63 12.51 2.02
C LYS A 206 12.04 11.04 1.96
N TYR A 207 11.46 10.27 1.03
CA TYR A 207 11.80 8.87 0.85
C TYR A 207 13.24 8.71 0.32
N GLU A 208 13.66 9.56 -0.62
CA GLU A 208 15.05 9.60 -1.09
C GLU A 208 16.03 9.89 0.06
N HIS A 209 15.70 10.81 0.94
CA HIS A 209 16.52 11.13 2.14
C HIS A 209 16.60 9.95 3.12
N LEU A 210 15.59 9.08 3.19
CA LEU A 210 15.59 7.85 3.97
C LEU A 210 16.32 6.69 3.27
N GLY A 211 16.77 6.89 2.01
CA GLY A 211 17.52 5.90 1.24
C GLY A 211 16.71 5.07 0.27
N PHE A 212 15.50 5.51 -0.05
CA PHE A 212 14.72 4.93 -1.14
C PHE A 212 15.17 5.49 -2.49
N SER A 213 15.13 4.66 -3.51
CA SER A 213 15.34 5.06 -4.91
C SER A 213 14.14 4.63 -5.76
N ILE A 214 13.86 5.40 -6.82
CA ILE A 214 12.81 5.04 -7.79
C ILE A 214 13.27 3.78 -8.55
N ARG A 215 12.50 2.68 -8.39
CA ARG A 215 12.73 1.43 -9.14
C ARG A 215 12.01 1.43 -10.48
N SER A 216 10.76 1.83 -10.51
CA SER A 216 9.93 1.78 -11.71
C SER A 216 8.75 2.75 -11.64
N ALA A 217 8.27 3.18 -12.81
CA ALA A 217 6.96 3.79 -12.94
C ALA A 217 5.87 2.72 -12.91
N PHE A 218 4.72 3.06 -12.32
CA PHE A 218 3.59 2.16 -12.13
C PHE A 218 2.31 2.76 -12.70
N TYR A 219 1.51 1.91 -13.31
CA TYR A 219 0.13 2.18 -13.68
C TYR A 219 -0.78 1.86 -12.51
N PHE A 220 -1.58 2.82 -12.09
CA PHE A 220 -2.64 2.64 -11.12
C PHE A 220 -3.97 3.04 -11.74
N ALA A 221 -4.96 2.18 -11.64
CA ALA A 221 -6.31 2.45 -12.10
C ALA A 221 -7.33 1.93 -11.10
N VAL A 222 -8.39 2.69 -10.88
CA VAL A 222 -9.60 2.19 -10.24
C VAL A 222 -10.58 1.81 -11.32
N ILE A 223 -11.03 0.57 -11.26
CA ILE A 223 -11.98 -0.02 -12.21
C ILE A 223 -13.28 -0.41 -11.50
N LYS A 224 -14.38 -0.30 -12.21
CA LYS A 224 -15.71 -0.75 -11.75
C LYS A 224 -16.37 -1.53 -12.87
N ARG A 225 -17.03 -2.64 -12.53
CA ARG A 225 -17.80 -3.38 -13.50
C ARG A 225 -19.03 -2.56 -13.92
N LYS A 226 -19.28 -2.50 -15.24
CA LYS A 226 -20.49 -1.89 -15.80
C LYS A 226 -21.69 -2.77 -15.49
N GLY A 227 -22.78 -2.16 -15.11
CA GLY A 227 -24.05 -2.84 -14.88
C GLY A 227 -24.67 -3.35 -16.18
#